data_d6285e2ee7554033390fde2061ab284f
#
_entry.id   d6285e2ee7554033390fde2061ab284f
#
_cell.length_a   1.000
_cell.length_b   1.000
_cell.length_c   1.000
_cell.angle_alpha   90.00
_cell.angle_beta   90.00
_cell.angle_gamma   90.00
#
_symmetry.space_group_name_H-M   'P 1'
#
loop_
_entity.id
_entity.type
_entity.pdbx_description
1 polymer ?
#
loop_
_entity_poly.entity_id
_entity_poly.type
_entity_poly.pdbx_seq_one_letter_code
_entity_poly.pdbx_strand_id
1 'polypeptide(L)'
;AGPQGFMDATLWQHLAASLTRILLALLAAVLIGIPVGIAMGLSPTVRGILDPVIELYRPVPPLAYLPLMVIWFGIGETSKILLIYLAIFAPVAMSALAGVKSVQQVRIRAARSLGASRAQVLWFVILPGALPEILTGLRIGLGVGWSTLVAAELIAATRGLGFMVQSAGEFLATDVVLAGIAVIAIIAFLLELGLR
;
A
#
# COMPACT_ATOMS: atom_id res chain seq x y z
N ALA A 1 24.61 -0.53 22.07
CA ALA A 1 24.24 0.63 21.26
C ALA A 1 24.59 1.90 22.03
N GLY A 2 25.57 2.67 21.56
CA GLY A 2 25.92 3.95 22.15
C GLY A 2 24.83 5.00 21.89
N PRO A 3 24.92 6.18 22.51
CA PRO A 3 23.93 7.26 22.37
C PRO A 3 23.79 7.82 20.95
N GLN A 4 24.64 7.40 20.02
CA GLN A 4 24.64 7.83 18.62
C GLN A 4 23.88 6.87 17.66
N GLY A 5 23.29 5.76 18.18
CA GLY A 5 22.55 4.83 17.35
C GLY A 5 23.44 3.88 16.52
N PHE A 6 22.88 3.32 15.44
CA PHE A 6 23.56 2.43 14.51
C PHE A 6 23.63 3.10 13.13
N MET A 7 24.84 3.13 12.52
CA MET A 7 25.09 3.80 11.21
C MET A 7 24.64 5.27 11.19
N ASP A 8 25.10 6.04 12.18
CA ASP A 8 24.82 7.48 12.35
C ASP A 8 23.32 7.87 12.41
N ALA A 9 22.46 6.91 12.76
CA ALA A 9 21.03 7.14 12.95
C ALA A 9 20.50 6.38 14.16
N THR A 10 19.57 6.99 14.88
CA THR A 10 18.86 6.33 15.97
C THR A 10 17.79 5.40 15.44
N LEU A 11 17.37 4.42 16.27
CA LEU A 11 16.23 3.54 15.92
C LEU A 11 14.99 4.35 15.53
N TRP A 12 14.73 5.47 16.17
CA TRP A 12 13.61 6.36 15.87
C TRP A 12 13.71 7.01 14.49
N GLN A 13 14.90 7.33 14.04
CA GLN A 13 15.12 7.88 12.70
C GLN A 13 14.91 6.83 11.61
N HIS A 14 15.37 5.60 11.84
CA HIS A 14 15.09 4.47 10.94
C HIS A 14 13.59 4.17 10.89
N LEU A 15 12.93 4.11 12.03
CA LEU A 15 11.49 3.90 12.15
C LEU A 15 10.71 5.01 11.44
N ALA A 16 11.03 6.28 11.70
CA ALA A 16 10.37 7.43 11.07
C ALA A 16 10.50 7.40 9.54
N ALA A 17 11.67 7.04 9.01
CA ALA A 17 11.88 6.92 7.58
C ALA A 17 10.98 5.83 6.95
N SER A 18 10.94 4.65 7.55
CA SER A 18 10.08 3.55 7.08
C SER A 18 8.59 3.89 7.18
N LEU A 19 8.15 4.46 8.31
CA LEU A 19 6.75 4.87 8.49
C LEU A 19 6.33 5.98 7.51
N THR A 20 7.17 6.96 7.27
CA THR A 20 6.87 8.02 6.31
C THR A 20 6.68 7.45 4.91
N ARG A 21 7.53 6.54 4.47
CA ARG A 21 7.42 5.89 3.16
C ARG A 21 6.12 5.10 3.01
N ILE A 22 5.80 4.25 3.98
CA ILE A 22 4.58 3.43 3.90
C ILE A 22 3.32 4.27 3.99
N LEU A 23 3.29 5.28 4.84
CA LEU A 23 2.11 6.14 5.00
C LEU A 23 1.87 7.02 3.77
N LEU A 24 2.91 7.57 3.16
CA LEU A 24 2.77 8.33 1.92
C LEU A 24 2.32 7.44 0.76
N ALA A 25 2.89 6.25 0.63
CA ALA A 25 2.49 5.29 -0.40
C ALA A 25 1.04 4.81 -0.20
N LEU A 26 0.65 4.52 1.04
CA LEU A 26 -0.72 4.13 1.40
C LEU A 26 -1.71 5.26 1.12
N LEU A 27 -1.38 6.48 1.51
CA LEU A 27 -2.21 7.66 1.24
C LEU A 27 -2.45 7.84 -0.26
N ALA A 28 -1.38 7.77 -1.07
CA ALA A 28 -1.49 7.85 -2.52
C ALA A 28 -2.35 6.72 -3.10
N ALA A 29 -2.17 5.49 -2.60
CA ALA A 29 -2.96 4.33 -3.04
C ALA A 29 -4.45 4.46 -2.66
N VAL A 30 -4.76 5.02 -1.49
CA VAL A 30 -6.14 5.32 -1.07
C VAL A 30 -6.76 6.39 -1.96
N LEU A 31 -6.06 7.52 -2.15
CA LEU A 31 -6.57 8.67 -2.90
C LEU A 31 -6.74 8.39 -4.40
N ILE A 32 -5.97 7.48 -4.97
CA ILE A 32 -6.01 7.15 -6.40
C ILE A 32 -6.66 5.77 -6.62
N GLY A 33 -6.26 4.76 -5.86
CA GLY A 33 -6.71 3.38 -6.05
C GLY A 33 -8.19 3.18 -5.76
N ILE A 34 -8.72 3.77 -4.69
CA ILE A 34 -10.15 3.66 -4.36
C ILE A 34 -11.02 4.32 -5.43
N PRO A 35 -10.81 5.59 -5.83
CA PRO A 35 -11.58 6.20 -6.92
C PRO A 35 -11.47 5.44 -8.25
N VAL A 36 -10.29 4.95 -8.60
CA VAL A 36 -10.07 4.14 -9.80
C VAL A 36 -10.88 2.85 -9.73
N GLY A 37 -10.82 2.10 -8.64
CA GLY A 37 -11.59 0.87 -8.44
C GLY A 37 -13.10 1.10 -8.49
N ILE A 38 -13.58 2.18 -7.88
CA ILE A 38 -14.99 2.57 -7.94
C ILE A 38 -15.39 2.92 -9.38
N ALA A 39 -14.59 3.72 -10.09
CA ALA A 39 -14.85 4.08 -11.50
C ALA A 39 -14.91 2.83 -12.40
N MET A 40 -14.02 1.86 -12.19
CA MET A 40 -14.05 0.56 -12.87
C MET A 40 -15.32 -0.24 -12.55
N GLY A 41 -15.79 -0.16 -11.31
CA GLY A 41 -17.02 -0.83 -10.87
C GLY A 41 -18.29 -0.22 -11.47
N LEU A 42 -18.30 1.09 -11.68
CA LEU A 42 -19.44 1.85 -12.20
C LEU A 42 -19.50 1.90 -13.73
N SER A 43 -18.35 1.83 -14.41
CA SER A 43 -18.23 1.98 -15.86
C SER A 43 -17.54 0.77 -16.50
N PRO A 44 -18.28 0.00 -17.35
CA PRO A 44 -17.67 -1.10 -18.10
C PRO A 44 -16.54 -0.64 -19.04
N THR A 45 -16.63 0.58 -19.56
CA THR A 45 -15.61 1.15 -20.44
C THR A 45 -14.32 1.42 -19.71
N VAL A 46 -14.40 2.09 -18.54
CA VAL A 46 -13.23 2.34 -17.67
C VAL A 46 -12.60 1.03 -17.25
N ARG A 47 -13.43 0.06 -16.86
CA ARG A 47 -12.93 -1.27 -16.51
C ARG A 47 -12.23 -1.95 -17.68
N GLY A 48 -12.83 -1.94 -18.88
CA GLY A 48 -12.23 -2.56 -20.06
C GLY A 48 -10.87 -2.00 -20.46
N ILE A 49 -10.58 -0.75 -20.11
CA ILE A 49 -9.29 -0.08 -20.36
C ILE A 49 -8.28 -0.39 -19.23
N LEU A 50 -8.69 -0.27 -17.97
CA LEU A 50 -7.76 -0.34 -16.83
C LEU A 50 -7.51 -1.75 -16.32
N ASP A 51 -8.49 -2.64 -16.40
CA ASP A 51 -8.39 -4.02 -15.92
C ASP A 51 -7.23 -4.79 -16.58
N PRO A 52 -7.05 -4.77 -17.91
CA PRO A 52 -5.93 -5.43 -18.55
C PRO A 52 -4.56 -4.89 -18.11
N VAL A 53 -4.47 -3.58 -17.86
CA VAL A 53 -3.24 -2.92 -17.42
C VAL A 53 -2.89 -3.37 -15.99
N ILE A 54 -3.88 -3.37 -15.10
CA ILE A 54 -3.68 -3.80 -13.71
C ILE A 54 -3.35 -5.29 -13.65
N GLU A 55 -4.05 -6.13 -14.41
CA GLU A 55 -3.79 -7.56 -14.46
C GLU A 55 -2.43 -7.91 -15.06
N LEU A 56 -1.93 -7.10 -15.98
CA LEU A 56 -0.61 -7.30 -16.58
C LEU A 56 0.52 -7.06 -15.58
N TYR A 57 0.47 -5.99 -14.79
CA TYR A 57 1.55 -5.67 -13.87
C TYR A 57 1.41 -6.33 -12.48
N ARG A 58 0.20 -6.62 -12.03
CA ARG A 58 -0.08 -7.20 -10.71
C ARG A 58 0.72 -8.46 -10.37
N PRO A 59 0.90 -9.45 -11.28
CA PRO A 59 1.69 -10.65 -10.98
C PRO A 59 3.19 -10.38 -10.95
N VAL A 60 3.66 -9.24 -11.46
CA VAL A 60 5.09 -8.90 -11.46
C VAL A 60 5.49 -8.47 -10.05
N PRO A 61 6.48 -9.11 -9.40
CA PRO A 61 6.95 -8.69 -8.10
C PRO A 61 7.40 -7.22 -8.14
N PRO A 62 6.96 -6.36 -7.20
CA PRO A 62 7.31 -4.93 -7.22
C PRO A 62 8.82 -4.68 -7.27
N LEU A 63 9.62 -5.51 -6.59
CA LEU A 63 11.08 -5.42 -6.61
C LEU A 63 11.70 -5.64 -7.98
N ALA A 64 11.02 -6.33 -8.91
CA ALA A 64 11.55 -6.56 -10.24
C ALA A 64 11.73 -5.27 -11.04
N TYR A 65 10.91 -4.24 -10.78
CA TYR A 65 11.05 -2.93 -11.42
C TYR A 65 11.71 -1.85 -10.56
N LEU A 66 12.27 -2.22 -9.39
CA LEU A 66 13.06 -1.29 -8.58
C LEU A 66 14.20 -0.64 -9.38
N PRO A 67 15.02 -1.37 -10.18
CA PRO A 67 16.06 -0.75 -11.01
C PRO A 67 15.50 0.28 -11.99
N LEU A 68 14.34 0.01 -12.58
CA LEU A 68 13.69 0.94 -13.51
C LEU A 68 13.23 2.22 -12.79
N MET A 69 12.67 2.08 -11.59
CA MET A 69 12.28 3.21 -10.76
C MET A 69 13.49 4.07 -10.39
N VAL A 70 14.62 3.45 -10.08
CA VAL A 70 15.87 4.16 -9.76
C VAL A 70 16.42 4.88 -10.99
N ILE A 71 16.34 4.29 -12.18
CA ILE A 71 16.79 4.91 -13.44
C ILE A 71 15.94 6.15 -13.76
N TRP A 72 14.63 6.06 -13.59
CA TRP A 72 13.70 7.14 -13.96
C TRP A 72 13.61 8.25 -12.92
N PHE A 73 13.63 7.91 -11.64
CA PHE A 73 13.37 8.84 -10.54
C PHE A 73 14.56 9.04 -9.59
N GLY A 74 15.70 8.40 -9.87
CA GLY A 74 16.90 8.45 -9.03
C GLY A 74 16.84 7.54 -7.81
N ILE A 75 17.93 7.50 -7.05
CA ILE A 75 18.10 6.68 -5.83
C ILE A 75 17.34 7.27 -4.63
N GLY A 76 16.60 8.36 -4.80
CA GLY A 76 15.93 9.11 -3.74
C GLY A 76 14.71 8.42 -3.13
N GLU A 77 14.02 9.15 -2.28
CA GLU A 77 12.78 8.68 -1.61
C GLU A 77 11.64 8.44 -2.61
N THR A 78 11.57 9.21 -3.69
CA THR A 78 10.50 9.12 -4.71
C THR A 78 10.41 7.76 -5.34
N SER A 79 11.55 7.16 -5.73
CA SER A 79 11.58 5.82 -6.35
C SER A 79 11.04 4.74 -5.41
N LYS A 80 11.39 4.82 -4.11
CA LYS A 80 10.92 3.88 -3.08
C LYS A 80 9.42 4.05 -2.81
N ILE A 81 8.96 5.28 -2.62
CA ILE A 81 7.54 5.56 -2.35
C ILE A 81 6.68 5.14 -3.54
N LEU A 82 7.09 5.40 -4.77
CA LEU A 82 6.38 4.97 -5.97
C LEU A 82 6.33 3.45 -6.10
N LEU A 83 7.42 2.75 -5.78
CA LEU A 83 7.47 1.30 -5.79
C LEU A 83 6.46 0.70 -4.80
N ILE A 84 6.44 1.22 -3.57
CA ILE A 84 5.51 0.78 -2.53
C ILE A 84 4.07 1.13 -2.90
N TYR A 85 3.85 2.32 -3.46
CA TYR A 85 2.55 2.74 -3.99
C TYR A 85 2.02 1.76 -5.04
N LEU A 86 2.82 1.37 -6.02
CA LEU A 86 2.41 0.40 -7.04
C LEU A 86 2.08 -0.97 -6.45
N ALA A 87 2.80 -1.40 -5.42
CA ALA A 87 2.52 -2.63 -4.71
C ALA A 87 1.16 -2.60 -3.98
N ILE A 88 0.78 -1.45 -3.40
CA ILE A 88 -0.47 -1.26 -2.67
C ILE A 88 -1.64 -0.98 -3.62
N PHE A 89 -1.41 -0.28 -4.72
CA PHE A 89 -2.45 0.20 -5.63
C PHE A 89 -3.33 -0.92 -6.19
N ALA A 90 -2.73 -2.00 -6.71
CA ALA A 90 -3.49 -3.08 -7.33
C ALA A 90 -4.47 -3.77 -6.35
N PRO A 91 -4.06 -4.22 -5.15
CA PRO A 91 -4.98 -4.77 -4.16
C PRO A 91 -6.11 -3.81 -3.78
N VAL A 92 -5.80 -2.53 -3.59
CA VAL A 92 -6.78 -1.51 -3.20
C VAL A 92 -7.79 -1.25 -4.33
N ALA A 93 -7.32 -1.03 -5.55
CA ALA A 93 -8.20 -0.77 -6.69
C ALA A 93 -9.10 -1.98 -7.01
N MET A 94 -8.54 -3.19 -6.99
CA MET A 94 -9.31 -4.41 -7.28
C MET A 94 -10.32 -4.72 -6.17
N SER A 95 -10.01 -4.46 -4.91
CA SER A 95 -10.96 -4.62 -3.81
C SER A 95 -12.06 -3.55 -3.84
N ALA A 96 -11.75 -2.32 -4.22
CA ALA A 96 -12.76 -1.29 -4.44
C ALA A 96 -13.71 -1.66 -5.59
N LEU A 97 -13.18 -2.18 -6.70
CA LEU A 97 -13.97 -2.74 -7.79
C LEU A 97 -14.88 -3.88 -7.32
N ALA A 98 -14.34 -4.84 -6.58
CA ALA A 98 -15.09 -5.97 -6.03
C ALA A 98 -16.19 -5.47 -5.06
N GLY A 99 -15.89 -4.49 -4.23
CA GLY A 99 -16.83 -3.87 -3.31
C GLY A 99 -18.02 -3.23 -4.03
N VAL A 100 -17.77 -2.47 -5.09
CA VAL A 100 -18.85 -1.88 -5.91
C VAL A 100 -19.73 -2.97 -6.54
N LYS A 101 -19.13 -4.04 -7.05
CA LYS A 101 -19.86 -5.16 -7.64
C LYS A 101 -20.65 -6.00 -6.62
N SER A 102 -20.22 -6.04 -5.37
CA SER A 102 -20.89 -6.80 -4.32
C SER A 102 -22.20 -6.15 -3.85
N VAL A 103 -22.41 -4.85 -4.13
CA VAL A 103 -23.64 -4.15 -3.76
C VAL A 103 -24.82 -4.71 -4.54
N GLN A 104 -25.82 -5.16 -3.79
CA GLN A 104 -27.02 -5.79 -4.37
C GLN A 104 -27.78 -4.80 -5.26
N GLN A 105 -28.04 -5.20 -6.50
CA GLN A 105 -28.80 -4.40 -7.45
C GLN A 105 -30.20 -4.01 -6.97
N VAL A 106 -30.81 -4.82 -6.11
CA VAL A 106 -32.10 -4.51 -5.48
C VAL A 106 -32.03 -3.24 -4.67
N ARG A 107 -30.95 -3.04 -3.89
CA ARG A 107 -30.76 -1.81 -3.10
C ARG A 107 -30.62 -0.57 -3.99
N ILE A 108 -29.86 -0.69 -5.08
CA ILE A 108 -29.69 0.39 -6.05
C ILE A 108 -31.01 0.75 -6.72
N ARG A 109 -31.78 -0.27 -7.15
CA ARG A 109 -33.10 -0.07 -7.76
C ARG A 109 -34.10 0.53 -6.79
N ALA A 110 -34.13 0.06 -5.54
CA ALA A 110 -35.00 0.61 -4.51
C ALA A 110 -34.70 2.10 -4.23
N ALA A 111 -33.43 2.48 -4.12
CA ALA A 111 -33.05 3.88 -3.94
C ALA A 111 -33.49 4.75 -5.14
N ARG A 112 -33.32 4.23 -6.37
CA ARG A 112 -33.75 4.95 -7.59
C ARG A 112 -35.28 5.09 -7.68
N SER A 113 -36.04 4.09 -7.29
CA SER A 113 -37.52 4.16 -7.29
C SER A 113 -38.04 5.18 -6.27
N LEU A 114 -37.25 5.50 -5.23
CA LEU A 114 -37.52 6.55 -4.27
C LEU A 114 -37.04 7.94 -4.74
N GLY A 115 -36.57 8.07 -6.01
CA GLY A 115 -36.13 9.33 -6.59
C GLY A 115 -34.67 9.71 -6.29
N ALA A 116 -33.84 8.80 -5.77
CA ALA A 116 -32.45 9.11 -5.50
C ALA A 116 -31.66 9.41 -6.78
N SER A 117 -30.88 10.48 -6.76
CA SER A 117 -29.97 10.85 -7.84
C SER A 117 -28.78 9.87 -7.91
N ARG A 118 -28.04 9.87 -9.02
CA ARG A 118 -26.84 9.05 -9.20
C ARG A 118 -25.80 9.28 -8.10
N ALA A 119 -25.61 10.55 -7.71
CA ALA A 119 -24.70 10.90 -6.64
C ALA A 119 -25.17 10.36 -5.27
N GLN A 120 -26.46 10.45 -4.97
CA GLN A 120 -27.03 9.91 -3.75
C GLN A 120 -26.91 8.39 -3.67
N VAL A 121 -27.16 7.69 -4.79
CA VAL A 121 -26.94 6.23 -4.85
C VAL A 121 -25.48 5.87 -4.61
N LEU A 122 -24.54 6.62 -5.19
CA LEU A 122 -23.11 6.41 -4.98
C LEU A 122 -22.73 6.58 -3.49
N TRP A 123 -23.08 7.72 -2.91
CA TRP A 123 -22.65 8.09 -1.55
C TRP A 123 -23.37 7.33 -0.45
N PHE A 124 -24.65 7.01 -0.61
CA PHE A 124 -25.47 6.42 0.45
C PHE A 124 -25.75 4.92 0.30
N VAL A 125 -25.52 4.36 -0.89
CA VAL A 125 -25.77 2.92 -1.14
C VAL A 125 -24.49 2.19 -1.53
N ILE A 126 -23.78 2.68 -2.57
CA ILE A 126 -22.64 1.97 -3.14
C ILE A 126 -21.43 2.06 -2.22
N LEU A 127 -21.00 3.25 -1.84
CA LEU A 127 -19.82 3.43 -0.99
C LEU A 127 -19.93 2.73 0.37
N PRO A 128 -21.04 2.89 1.13
CA PRO A 128 -21.19 2.15 2.38
C PRO A 128 -21.21 0.63 2.19
N GLY A 129 -21.85 0.16 1.11
CA GLY A 129 -21.90 -1.26 0.78
C GLY A 129 -20.57 -1.85 0.32
N ALA A 130 -19.72 -1.04 -0.30
CA ALA A 130 -18.38 -1.43 -0.77
C ALA A 130 -17.30 -1.34 0.33
N LEU A 131 -17.56 -0.64 1.42
CA LEU A 131 -16.58 -0.34 2.46
C LEU A 131 -15.89 -1.58 3.06
N PRO A 132 -16.56 -2.69 3.37
CA PRO A 132 -15.91 -3.90 3.89
C PRO A 132 -14.84 -4.45 2.95
N GLU A 133 -15.14 -4.49 1.65
CA GLU A 133 -14.19 -4.97 0.63
C GLU A 133 -13.02 -4.00 0.45
N ILE A 134 -13.28 -2.69 0.49
CA ILE A 134 -12.24 -1.67 0.43
C ILE A 134 -11.28 -1.80 1.62
N LEU A 135 -11.79 -1.98 2.83
CA LEU A 135 -10.97 -2.19 4.02
C LEU A 135 -10.15 -3.49 3.93
N THR A 136 -10.72 -4.55 3.37
CA THR A 136 -9.99 -5.79 3.10
C THR A 136 -8.84 -5.55 2.12
N GLY A 137 -9.10 -4.79 1.05
CA GLY A 137 -8.08 -4.40 0.08
C GLY A 137 -6.96 -3.55 0.68
N LEU A 138 -7.29 -2.65 1.60
CA LEU A 138 -6.30 -1.85 2.33
C LEU A 138 -5.40 -2.72 3.20
N ARG A 139 -5.94 -3.73 3.88
CA ARG A 139 -5.14 -4.68 4.67
C ARG A 139 -4.18 -5.48 3.80
N ILE A 140 -4.70 -6.07 2.72
CA ILE A 140 -3.88 -6.84 1.78
C ILE A 140 -2.80 -5.94 1.18
N GLY A 141 -3.18 -4.75 0.72
CA GLY A 141 -2.27 -3.77 0.15
C GLY A 141 -1.19 -3.34 1.13
N LEU A 142 -1.55 -3.08 2.38
CA LEU A 142 -0.60 -2.71 3.42
C LEU A 142 0.40 -3.83 3.71
N GLY A 143 -0.04 -5.09 3.75
CA GLY A 143 0.85 -6.24 3.95
C GLY A 143 1.86 -6.40 2.81
N VAL A 144 1.40 -6.30 1.56
CA VAL A 144 2.28 -6.34 0.38
C VAL A 144 3.19 -5.11 0.34
N GLY A 145 2.66 -3.94 0.64
CA GLY A 145 3.42 -2.68 0.70
C GLY A 145 4.50 -2.69 1.77
N TRP A 146 4.21 -3.23 2.95
CA TRP A 146 5.18 -3.36 4.03
C TRP A 146 6.34 -4.29 3.66
N SER A 147 6.04 -5.45 3.09
CA SER A 147 7.06 -6.37 2.60
C SER A 147 7.92 -5.74 1.50
N THR A 148 7.30 -5.02 0.58
CA THR A 148 8.00 -4.29 -0.50
C THR A 148 8.86 -3.16 0.06
N LEU A 149 8.38 -2.41 1.06
CA LEU A 149 9.14 -1.38 1.76
C LEU A 149 10.44 -1.94 2.35
N VAL A 150 10.32 -2.99 3.17
CA VAL A 150 11.49 -3.59 3.83
C VAL A 150 12.49 -4.07 2.80
N ALA A 151 12.02 -4.74 1.76
CA ALA A 151 12.88 -5.25 0.69
C ALA A 151 13.54 -4.11 -0.12
N ALA A 152 12.83 -3.02 -0.41
CA ALA A 152 13.41 -1.84 -1.07
C ALA A 152 14.46 -1.15 -0.19
N GLU A 153 14.24 -1.13 1.12
CA GLU A 153 15.20 -0.56 2.08
C GLU A 153 16.47 -1.38 2.21
N LEU A 154 16.40 -2.72 2.08
CA LEU A 154 17.57 -3.59 2.05
C LEU A 154 18.52 -3.25 0.88
N ILE A 155 17.98 -2.84 -0.26
CA ILE A 155 18.73 -2.71 -1.51
C ILE A 155 19.14 -1.27 -1.79
N ALA A 156 18.25 -0.29 -1.54
CA ALA A 156 18.39 1.05 -2.10
C ALA A 156 18.20 2.18 -1.07
N ALA A 157 18.30 1.90 0.22
CA ALA A 157 18.15 2.93 1.26
C ALA A 157 19.45 3.22 1.98
N THR A 158 19.52 4.42 2.56
CA THR A 158 20.56 4.84 3.53
C THR A 158 19.98 5.00 4.93
N ARG A 159 18.66 4.93 5.06
CA ARG A 159 17.93 4.96 6.33
C ARG A 159 16.64 4.15 6.21
N GLY A 160 16.24 3.49 7.27
CA GLY A 160 15.05 2.67 7.36
C GLY A 160 15.31 1.42 8.18
N LEU A 161 14.24 0.73 8.59
CA LEU A 161 14.35 -0.49 9.39
C LEU A 161 15.01 -1.63 8.60
N GLY A 162 14.67 -1.77 7.32
CA GLY A 162 15.29 -2.76 6.44
C GLY A 162 16.78 -2.48 6.25
N PHE A 163 17.16 -1.22 5.98
CA PHE A 163 18.55 -0.82 5.89
C PHE A 163 19.33 -1.11 7.18
N MET A 164 18.74 -0.80 8.34
CA MET A 164 19.37 -1.06 9.63
C MET A 164 19.65 -2.56 9.83
N VAL A 165 18.68 -3.41 9.50
CA VAL A 165 18.83 -4.87 9.63
C VAL A 165 19.89 -5.40 8.67
N GLN A 166 19.92 -4.95 7.42
CA GLN A 166 20.91 -5.35 6.43
C GLN A 166 22.32 -4.97 6.87
N SER A 167 22.52 -3.71 7.22
CA SER A 167 23.83 -3.21 7.66
C SER A 167 24.29 -3.91 8.94
N ALA A 168 23.40 -4.14 9.90
CA ALA A 168 23.72 -4.89 11.10
C ALA A 168 24.16 -6.34 10.79
N GLY A 169 23.51 -6.98 9.81
CA GLY A 169 23.89 -8.31 9.33
C GLY A 169 25.30 -8.34 8.71
N GLU A 170 25.65 -7.35 7.91
CA GLU A 170 26.99 -7.21 7.33
C GLU A 170 28.10 -7.05 8.37
N PHE A 171 27.80 -6.40 9.50
CA PHE A 171 28.70 -6.26 10.63
C PHE A 171 28.58 -7.37 11.67
N LEU A 172 27.79 -8.43 11.41
CA LEU A 172 27.52 -9.53 12.33
C LEU A 172 27.00 -9.10 13.71
N ALA A 173 26.32 -7.95 13.76
CA ALA A 173 25.69 -7.40 14.96
C ALA A 173 24.33 -8.07 15.20
N THR A 174 24.35 -9.33 15.65
CA THR A 174 23.16 -10.20 15.78
C THR A 174 22.09 -9.61 16.70
N ASP A 175 22.48 -8.93 17.76
CA ASP A 175 21.59 -8.22 18.68
C ASP A 175 20.78 -7.13 17.99
N VAL A 176 21.40 -6.34 17.12
CA VAL A 176 20.74 -5.29 16.32
C VAL A 176 19.83 -5.90 15.26
N VAL A 177 20.26 -6.99 14.62
CA VAL A 177 19.43 -7.73 13.65
C VAL A 177 18.15 -8.24 14.30
N LEU A 178 18.26 -8.91 15.45
CA LEU A 178 17.09 -9.42 16.17
C LEU A 178 16.17 -8.31 16.65
N ALA A 179 16.72 -7.22 17.18
CA ALA A 179 15.94 -6.05 17.57
C ALA A 179 15.22 -5.42 16.37
N GLY A 180 15.89 -5.30 15.24
CA GLY A 180 15.30 -4.75 14.00
C GLY A 180 14.15 -5.62 13.46
N ILE A 181 14.33 -6.94 13.43
CA ILE A 181 13.26 -7.88 13.03
C ILE A 181 12.07 -7.77 13.99
N ALA A 182 12.30 -7.70 15.30
CA ALA A 182 11.23 -7.56 16.28
C ALA A 182 10.44 -6.25 16.06
N VAL A 183 11.13 -5.13 15.83
CA VAL A 183 10.50 -3.84 15.56
C VAL A 183 9.69 -3.89 14.25
N ILE A 184 10.23 -4.46 13.18
CA ILE A 184 9.52 -4.64 11.90
C ILE A 184 8.23 -5.44 12.11
N ALA A 185 8.28 -6.54 12.87
CA ALA A 185 7.13 -7.39 13.15
C ALA A 185 6.07 -6.66 14.00
N ILE A 186 6.48 -5.94 15.03
CA ILE A 186 5.58 -5.17 15.91
C ILE A 186 4.87 -4.09 15.11
N ILE A 187 5.59 -3.32 14.29
CA ILE A 187 4.98 -2.27 13.47
C ILE A 187 4.01 -2.84 12.45
N ALA A 188 4.38 -3.93 11.77
CA ALA A 188 3.46 -4.62 10.85
C ALA A 188 2.16 -5.02 11.54
N PHE A 189 2.26 -5.61 12.73
CA PHE A 189 1.11 -6.00 13.54
C PHE A 189 0.25 -4.81 13.99
N LEU A 190 0.87 -3.71 14.43
CA LEU A 190 0.16 -2.50 14.84
C LEU A 190 -0.55 -1.82 13.66
N LEU A 191 0.07 -1.77 12.48
CA LEU A 191 -0.54 -1.24 11.27
C LEU A 191 -1.75 -2.09 10.83
N GLU A 192 -1.64 -3.40 10.92
CA GLU A 192 -2.76 -4.32 10.61
C GLU A 192 -3.90 -4.17 11.60
N LEU A 193 -3.59 -4.04 12.91
CA LEU A 193 -4.58 -3.78 13.95
C LEU A 193 -5.35 -2.47 13.72
N GLY A 194 -4.68 -1.42 13.25
CA GLY A 194 -5.29 -0.13 12.97
C GLY A 194 -6.33 -0.17 11.83
N LEU A 195 -6.28 -1.18 10.96
CA LEU A 195 -7.24 -1.39 9.86
C LEU A 195 -8.31 -2.46 10.21
N ARG A 196 -8.32 -2.98 11.41
CA ARG A 196 -9.24 -4.01 11.85
C ARG A 196 -10.50 -3.42 12.50
#